data_82ec893f1b201bb1fffb96c80a722d86
#
_entry.id   82ec893f1b201bb1fffb96c80a722d86
#
_cell.length_a   1.000
_cell.length_b   1.000
_cell.length_c   1.000
_cell.angle_alpha   90.00
_cell.angle_beta   90.00
_cell.angle_gamma   90.00
#
_symmetry.space_group_name_H-M   'P 1'
#
loop_
_entity.id
_entity.type
_entity.pdbx_description
1 polymer ?
#
loop_
_entity_poly.entity_id
_entity_poly.type
_entity_poly.pdbx_seq_one_letter_code
_entity_poly.pdbx_strand_id
1 'polypeptide(L)' 'MSTTNFEPSPEQIKEQRLYADMGMSDAEFDLAIEKLGRIPNWTETGLFSVMWSEHCS' A
#
# COMPACT_ATOMS: atom_id res chain seq x y z
N MET A 1 18.19 -16.97 -2.04
CA MET A 1 17.74 -16.84 -1.92
C MET A 1 17.00 -16.68 -1.81
N SER A 2 16.73 -16.44 -1.81
CA SER A 2 16.02 -16.35 -1.72
C SER A 2 15.30 -15.92 -1.74
N THR A 3 15.19 -15.60 -1.79
CA THR A 3 14.48 -15.26 -1.88
C THR A 3 13.47 -15.03 -1.95
N THR A 4 13.27 -14.96 -1.86
CA THR A 4 12.17 -15.00 -1.88
C THR A 4 11.44 -13.96 -1.66
N ASN A 5 10.96 -13.36 -2.32
CA ASN A 5 10.24 -12.34 -2.20
C ASN A 5 8.92 -12.55 -2.43
N PHE A 6 8.15 -12.85 -1.47
CA PHE A 6 6.84 -12.99 -1.62
C PHE A 6 6.20 -11.72 -1.36
N GLU A 7 5.95 -10.89 -2.31
CA GLU A 7 5.14 -9.71 -2.19
C GLU A 7 3.69 -10.07 -2.49
N PRO A 8 2.77 -9.64 -1.67
CA PRO A 8 1.36 -9.86 -2.00
C PRO A 8 0.99 -9.11 -3.27
N SER A 9 0.06 -9.65 -4.02
CA SER A 9 -0.39 -8.98 -5.24
C SER A 9 -1.22 -7.75 -4.87
N PRO A 10 -1.36 -6.79 -5.78
CA PRO A 10 -2.18 -5.61 -5.47
C PRO A 10 -3.59 -5.97 -5.04
N GLU A 11 -4.16 -7.00 -5.64
CA GLU A 11 -5.51 -7.41 -5.28
C GLU A 11 -5.57 -7.97 -3.88
N GLN A 12 -4.54 -8.71 -3.48
CA GLN A 12 -4.47 -9.23 -2.11
C GLN A 12 -4.33 -8.10 -1.12
N ILE A 13 -3.53 -7.08 -1.45
CA ILE A 13 -3.34 -5.95 -0.57
C ILE A 13 -4.69 -5.27 -0.32
N LYS A 14 -5.46 -5.07 -1.36
CA LYS A 14 -6.73 -4.43 -1.22
C LYS A 14 -7.73 -5.29 -0.47
N GLU A 15 -7.81 -6.56 -0.84
CA GLU A 15 -8.81 -7.44 -0.30
C GLU A 15 -8.58 -7.74 1.16
N GLN A 16 -7.35 -7.97 1.54
CA GLN A 16 -7.01 -8.32 2.90
C GLN A 16 -6.60 -7.11 3.72
N ARG A 17 -6.64 -5.92 3.12
CA ARG A 17 -6.30 -4.69 3.81
C ARG A 17 -4.92 -4.71 4.41
N LEU A 18 -3.98 -5.24 3.65
CA LEU A 18 -2.61 -5.33 4.14
C LEU A 18 -1.99 -3.97 4.33
N TYR A 19 -2.49 -2.96 3.63
CA TYR A 19 -2.02 -1.60 3.80
C TYR A 19 -2.26 -1.09 5.22
N ALA A 20 -3.23 -1.64 5.91
CA ALA A 20 -3.53 -1.22 7.27
C ALA A 20 -2.37 -1.53 8.21
N ASP A 21 -1.64 -2.60 7.94
CA ASP A 21 -0.48 -2.95 8.73
C ASP A 21 0.62 -1.91 8.58
N MET A 22 0.57 -1.14 7.50
CA MET A 22 1.54 -0.09 7.28
C MET A 22 1.06 1.26 7.79
N GLY A 23 -0.11 1.28 8.41
CA GLY A 23 -0.64 2.51 8.97
C GLY A 23 -1.49 3.34 8.02
N MET A 24 -1.93 2.77 6.91
CA MET A 24 -2.79 3.48 5.97
C MET A 24 -4.24 3.16 6.26
N SER A 25 -5.08 4.19 6.21
CA SER A 25 -6.52 3.97 6.32
C SER A 25 -7.10 3.57 4.98
N ASP A 26 -8.33 3.08 5.01
CA ASP A 26 -9.03 2.69 3.79
C ASP A 26 -9.14 3.89 2.83
N ALA A 27 -9.42 5.06 3.38
CA ALA A 27 -9.57 6.26 2.56
C ALA A 27 -8.25 6.64 1.91
N GLU A 28 -7.16 6.48 2.62
CA GLU A 28 -5.84 6.79 2.08
C GLU A 28 -5.47 5.83 0.96
N PHE A 29 -5.80 4.56 1.14
CA PHE A 29 -5.51 3.58 0.10
C PHE A 29 -6.34 3.85 -1.15
N ASP A 30 -7.61 4.21 -0.97
CA ASP A 30 -8.47 4.57 -2.09
C ASP A 30 -7.91 5.76 -2.83
N LEU A 31 -7.37 6.74 -2.10
CA LEU A 31 -6.78 7.89 -2.71
C LEU A 31 -5.55 7.52 -3.52
N ALA A 32 -4.76 6.59 -3.01
CA ALA A 32 -3.59 6.11 -3.74
C ALA A 32 -4.00 5.45 -5.05
N ILE A 33 -5.08 4.67 -5.02
CA ILE A 33 -5.60 4.04 -6.23
C ILE A 33 -6.00 5.11 -7.24
N GLU A 34 -6.65 6.15 -6.75
CA GLU A 34 -7.10 7.21 -7.63
C GLU A 34 -5.93 7.93 -8.27
N LYS A 35 -4.90 8.20 -7.50
CA LYS A 35 -3.75 8.92 -8.02
C LYS A 35 -2.95 8.11 -9.02
N LEU A 36 -2.87 6.81 -8.81
CA LEU A 36 -2.11 5.95 -9.71
C LEU A 36 -2.92 5.50 -10.91
N GLY A 37 -4.23 5.48 -10.80
CA GLY A 37 -5.09 4.91 -11.82
C GLY A 37 -5.13 3.39 -11.78
N ARG A 38 -4.59 2.79 -10.74
CA ARG A 38 -4.61 1.33 -10.56
C ARG A 38 -4.29 1.05 -9.10
N ILE A 39 -4.49 -0.19 -8.70
CA ILE A 39 -4.18 -0.58 -7.33
C ILE A 39 -2.66 -0.62 -7.16
N PRO A 40 -2.11 0.05 -6.14
CA PRO A 40 -0.65 0.05 -5.96
C PRO A 40 -0.15 -1.32 -5.56
N ASN A 41 1.06 -1.63 -5.99
CA ASN A 41 1.69 -2.88 -5.58
C ASN A 41 2.28 -2.69 -4.17
N TRP A 42 2.92 -3.74 -3.67
CA TRP A 42 3.42 -3.73 -2.29
C TRP A 42 4.43 -2.61 -2.04
N THR A 43 5.36 -2.43 -2.97
CA THR A 43 6.38 -1.40 -2.84
C THR A 43 5.74 0.00 -2.89
N GLU A 44 4.82 0.19 -3.80
CA GLU A 44 4.14 1.48 -3.93
C GLU A 44 3.30 1.78 -2.71
N THR A 45 2.67 0.76 -2.16
CA THR A 45 1.87 0.92 -0.95
C THR A 45 2.76 1.39 0.20
N GLY A 46 3.93 0.81 0.32
CA GLY A 46 4.87 1.22 1.35
C GLY A 46 5.31 2.66 1.18
N LEU A 47 5.56 3.08 -0.06
CA LEU A 47 5.96 4.45 -0.33
C LEU A 47 4.86 5.44 0.04
N PHE A 48 3.63 5.13 -0.32
CA PHE A 48 2.51 5.99 0.03
C PHE A 48 2.35 6.07 1.55
N SER A 49 2.51 4.96 2.21
CA SER A 49 2.37 4.91 3.66
C SER A 49 3.40 5.84 4.33
N VAL A 50 4.63 5.81 3.87
CA VAL A 50 5.67 6.67 4.41
C VAL A 50 5.35 8.13 4.13
N MET A 51 4.93 8.44 2.92
CA MET A 51 4.61 9.81 2.56
C MET A 51 3.50 10.37 3.43
N TRP A 52 2.48 9.59 3.67
CA TRP A 52 1.37 10.07 4.48
C TRP A 52 1.76 10.19 5.94
N SER A 53 2.59 9.30 6.42
CA SER A 53 3.04 9.35 7.80
C SER A 53 3.81 10.64 8.07
N GLU A 54 4.65 11.04 7.13
CA GLU A 54 5.41 12.24 7.31
C GLU A 54 4.53 13.46 7.30
N HIS A 55 3.49 13.42 6.51
CA HIS A 55 2.59 14.56 6.44
C HIS A 55 1.73 14.69 7.68
N CYS A 56 1.51 13.62 8.35
CA CYS A 56 0.62 13.66 9.49
C CYS A 56 1.27 14.09 10.76
N SER A 57 2.51 14.27 10.78
CA SER A 57 3.16 14.58 12.06
C SER A 57 2.85 15.97 12.56
#